data_728aefa331f0a090f40b944b9de1f6cb
#
_entry.id   728aefa331f0a090f40b944b9de1f6cb
#
_cell.length_a   1.000
_cell.length_b   1.000
_cell.length_c   1.000
_cell.angle_alpha   90.00
_cell.angle_beta   90.00
_cell.angle_gamma   90.00
#
_symmetry.space_group_name_H-M   'P 1'
#
loop_
_entity.id
_entity.type
_entity.pdbx_description
1 polymer ?
#
loop_
_entity_poly.entity_id
_entity_poly.type
_entity_poly.pdbx_seq_one_letter_code
_entity_poly.pdbx_strand_id
1 'polypeptide(L)'
;GQLFRRYRGWVTSLHGGANATRVTWCDWDQLSFVQRGIVTTSDQWKAGVPWSNGLPWQGGEPWGIGNPVVAVSAAADKDATTIALDSAFWGNNLDIGDVLGFMPFHFGWYMVTERIDAGQYRIWPPLDKAISTDDFATLNPVMAARLESEEAATASRSAAFAEGLTVTLIQVKDYDVRDYFAD
;
A
#
# COMPACT_ATOMS: atom_id res chain seq x y z
N GLY A 1 -6.55 8.71 -26.17
CA GLY A 1 -7.98 8.47 -26.06
C GLY A 1 -8.44 7.52 -24.96
N GLN A 2 -7.83 6.33 -24.78
CA GLN A 2 -8.31 5.32 -23.81
C GLN A 2 -8.11 5.75 -22.35
N LEU A 3 -6.98 6.35 -22.02
CA LEU A 3 -6.66 6.79 -20.66
C LEU A 3 -7.67 7.84 -20.16
N PHE A 4 -7.96 8.83 -20.98
CA PHE A 4 -8.93 9.88 -20.65
C PHE A 4 -10.34 9.33 -20.43
N ARG A 5 -10.76 8.35 -21.25
CA ARG A 5 -12.05 7.68 -21.09
C ARG A 5 -12.15 6.92 -19.77
N ARG A 6 -11.07 6.19 -19.41
CA ARG A 6 -10.98 5.45 -18.14
C ARG A 6 -11.00 6.40 -16.94
N TYR A 7 -10.22 7.48 -17.01
CA TYR A 7 -10.20 8.52 -15.98
C TYR A 7 -11.60 9.10 -15.75
N ARG A 8 -12.29 9.53 -16.82
CA ARG A 8 -13.64 10.06 -16.71
C ARG A 8 -14.62 9.06 -16.11
N GLY A 9 -14.57 7.79 -16.53
CA GLY A 9 -15.39 6.73 -15.98
C GLY A 9 -15.14 6.52 -14.47
N TRP A 10 -13.87 6.51 -14.09
CA TRP A 10 -13.49 6.40 -12.68
C TRP A 10 -13.96 7.59 -11.86
N VAL A 11 -13.71 8.82 -12.30
CA VAL A 11 -14.20 10.04 -11.60
C VAL A 11 -15.72 10.01 -11.46
N THR A 12 -16.43 9.62 -12.52
CA THR A 12 -17.91 9.51 -12.47
C THR A 12 -18.36 8.48 -11.42
N SER A 13 -17.63 7.37 -11.25
CA SER A 13 -17.96 6.35 -10.25
C SER A 13 -17.80 6.82 -8.80
N LEU A 14 -17.03 7.89 -8.58
CA LEU A 14 -16.87 8.50 -7.25
C LEU A 14 -18.04 9.39 -6.81
N HIS A 15 -18.99 9.65 -7.69
CA HIS A 15 -20.23 10.41 -7.41
C HIS A 15 -19.99 11.70 -6.62
N GLY A 16 -19.02 12.52 -7.07
CA GLY A 16 -18.69 13.79 -6.39
C GLY A 16 -18.12 13.62 -4.98
N GLY A 17 -17.55 12.45 -4.66
CA GLY A 17 -17.01 12.15 -3.34
C GLY A 17 -17.95 11.39 -2.40
N ALA A 18 -19.14 10.98 -2.89
CA ALA A 18 -20.03 10.10 -2.14
C ALA A 18 -19.45 8.69 -2.00
N ASN A 19 -18.68 8.24 -2.99
CA ASN A 19 -18.03 6.94 -2.99
C ASN A 19 -16.54 7.06 -2.70
N ALA A 20 -16.02 6.10 -1.92
CA ALA A 20 -14.59 5.95 -1.71
C ALA A 20 -13.93 5.09 -2.80
N THR A 21 -12.64 5.29 -3.00
CA THR A 21 -11.79 4.48 -3.87
C THR A 21 -10.54 4.04 -3.11
N ARG A 22 -9.93 2.95 -3.55
CA ARG A 22 -8.65 2.51 -3.02
C ARG A 22 -7.53 3.16 -3.81
N VAL A 23 -6.59 3.77 -3.09
CA VAL A 23 -5.38 4.38 -3.66
C VAL A 23 -4.17 3.65 -3.09
N THR A 24 -3.39 3.05 -3.96
CA THR A 24 -2.14 2.41 -3.57
C THR A 24 -1.04 3.47 -3.51
N TRP A 25 -0.28 3.48 -2.44
CA TRP A 25 0.92 4.30 -2.35
C TRP A 25 1.98 3.78 -3.33
N CYS A 26 2.60 4.69 -4.05
CA CYS A 26 3.72 4.40 -4.93
C CYS A 26 4.76 5.51 -4.74
N ASP A 27 5.87 5.16 -4.14
CA ASP A 27 7.01 6.04 -3.96
C ASP A 27 8.16 5.54 -4.84
N TRP A 28 8.68 6.41 -5.69
CA TRP A 28 9.78 6.10 -6.59
C TRP A 28 11.13 6.03 -5.86
N ASP A 29 11.23 6.68 -4.70
CA ASP A 29 12.43 6.69 -3.87
C ASP A 29 12.47 5.54 -2.85
N GLN A 30 11.37 4.80 -2.72
CA GLN A 30 11.31 3.64 -1.84
C GLN A 30 12.22 2.53 -2.32
N LEU A 31 12.97 1.93 -1.41
CA LEU A 31 13.85 0.81 -1.72
C LEU A 31 13.08 -0.34 -2.39
N SER A 32 13.62 -0.83 -3.50
CA SER A 32 13.07 -1.97 -4.21
C SER A 32 13.18 -3.26 -3.39
N PHE A 33 12.40 -4.27 -3.73
CA PHE A 33 12.48 -5.59 -3.08
C PHE A 33 13.86 -6.25 -3.21
N VAL A 34 14.59 -5.95 -4.28
CA VAL A 34 16.00 -6.41 -4.45
C VAL A 34 16.90 -5.74 -3.44
N GLN A 35 16.80 -4.41 -3.28
CA GLN A 35 17.61 -3.66 -2.32
C GLN A 35 17.30 -4.06 -0.86
N ARG A 36 16.07 -4.52 -0.60
CA ARG A 36 15.65 -5.03 0.71
C ARG A 36 16.01 -6.51 0.93
N GLY A 37 16.60 -7.17 -0.05
CA GLY A 37 16.97 -8.58 0.03
C GLY A 37 15.79 -9.57 -0.02
N ILE A 38 14.60 -9.12 -0.43
CA ILE A 38 13.40 -9.96 -0.53
C ILE A 38 13.48 -10.87 -1.75
N VAL A 39 14.03 -10.36 -2.85
CA VAL A 39 14.28 -11.10 -4.09
C VAL A 39 15.70 -10.81 -4.57
N THR A 40 16.28 -11.73 -5.31
CA THR A 40 17.65 -11.58 -5.83
C THR A 40 17.69 -10.76 -7.13
N THR A 41 16.62 -10.74 -7.89
CA THR A 41 16.51 -9.97 -9.14
C THR A 41 15.09 -9.42 -9.31
N SER A 42 14.96 -8.33 -10.09
CA SER A 42 13.65 -7.76 -10.42
C SER A 42 12.76 -8.70 -11.25
N ASP A 43 13.35 -9.65 -11.96
CA ASP A 43 12.61 -10.61 -12.79
C ASP A 43 11.94 -11.70 -11.94
N GLN A 44 12.52 -12.07 -10.81
CA GLN A 44 11.91 -13.00 -9.86
C GLN A 44 10.58 -12.50 -9.31
N TRP A 45 10.41 -11.21 -9.17
CA TRP A 45 9.13 -10.63 -8.77
C TRP A 45 7.99 -10.91 -9.77
N LYS A 46 8.32 -10.96 -11.05
CA LYS A 46 7.37 -11.20 -12.13
C LYS A 46 7.20 -12.68 -12.45
N ALA A 47 8.33 -13.38 -12.49
CA ALA A 47 8.40 -14.77 -12.94
C ALA A 47 8.18 -15.80 -11.79
N GLY A 48 8.27 -15.36 -10.55
CA GLY A 48 8.26 -16.25 -9.38
C GLY A 48 9.65 -16.82 -9.06
N VAL A 49 9.73 -17.58 -7.97
CA VAL A 49 10.96 -18.18 -7.46
C VAL A 49 10.83 -19.70 -7.46
N PRO A 50 11.84 -20.45 -7.98
CA PRO A 50 11.87 -21.88 -7.84
C PRO A 50 12.14 -22.31 -6.38
N TRP A 51 11.94 -23.58 -6.06
CA TRP A 51 12.38 -24.15 -4.81
C TRP A 51 13.90 -23.99 -4.59
N SER A 52 14.35 -24.19 -3.37
CA SER A 52 15.77 -24.11 -3.01
C SER A 52 16.67 -25.05 -3.83
N ASN A 53 16.10 -26.09 -4.44
CA ASN A 53 16.77 -27.00 -5.37
C ASN A 53 16.77 -26.52 -6.82
N GLY A 54 16.26 -25.32 -7.10
CA GLY A 54 16.19 -24.72 -8.44
C GLY A 54 15.06 -25.26 -9.34
N LEU A 55 14.20 -26.14 -8.82
CA LEU A 55 13.09 -26.71 -9.60
C LEU A 55 11.77 -25.98 -9.34
N PRO A 56 10.91 -25.80 -10.35
CA PRO A 56 9.55 -25.33 -10.19
C PRO A 56 8.66 -26.42 -9.59
N TRP A 57 7.36 -26.12 -9.40
CA TRP A 57 6.35 -27.13 -9.11
C TRP A 57 6.27 -28.19 -10.21
N GLN A 58 5.68 -29.31 -9.91
CA GLN A 58 5.52 -30.45 -10.84
C GLN A 58 4.80 -30.04 -12.15
N GLY A 59 4.07 -28.93 -12.17
CA GLY A 59 3.47 -28.33 -13.36
C GLY A 59 4.36 -27.40 -14.16
N GLY A 60 5.61 -27.16 -13.74
CA GLY A 60 6.52 -26.22 -14.40
C GLY A 60 6.36 -24.76 -13.92
N GLU A 61 5.41 -24.49 -13.00
CA GLU A 61 5.19 -23.14 -12.51
C GLU A 61 6.09 -22.85 -11.30
N PRO A 62 6.77 -21.71 -11.26
CA PRO A 62 7.52 -21.25 -10.10
C PRO A 62 6.56 -20.76 -8.99
N TRP A 63 7.06 -20.63 -7.78
CA TRP A 63 6.33 -19.94 -6.71
C TRP A 63 6.05 -18.49 -7.06
N GLY A 64 4.78 -18.12 -7.10
CA GLY A 64 4.42 -16.71 -7.16
C GLY A 64 4.91 -16.01 -5.89
N ILE A 65 5.72 -14.98 -6.05
CA ILE A 65 6.05 -14.09 -4.95
C ILE A 65 4.82 -13.20 -4.75
N GLY A 66 4.02 -13.51 -3.74
CA GLY A 66 2.93 -12.65 -3.31
C GLY A 66 3.45 -11.30 -2.81
N ASN A 67 2.55 -10.39 -2.54
CA ASN A 67 2.92 -9.13 -1.86
C ASN A 67 3.65 -9.45 -0.55
N PRO A 68 4.93 -9.09 -0.37
CA PRO A 68 5.67 -9.49 0.81
C PRO A 68 5.10 -8.80 2.04
N VAL A 69 4.69 -9.61 2.99
CA VAL A 69 4.13 -9.16 4.26
C VAL A 69 4.96 -9.69 5.42
N VAL A 70 4.95 -8.98 6.53
CA VAL A 70 5.63 -9.36 7.77
C VAL A 70 4.63 -9.29 8.91
N ALA A 71 4.63 -10.28 9.78
CA ALA A 71 3.75 -10.31 10.93
C ALA A 71 4.05 -9.17 11.91
N VAL A 72 3.02 -8.65 12.53
CA VAL A 72 3.14 -7.76 13.69
C VAL A 72 3.56 -8.61 14.89
N SER A 73 4.69 -8.29 15.52
CA SER A 73 5.23 -9.07 16.65
C SER A 73 4.66 -8.68 18.00
N ALA A 74 4.13 -7.47 18.13
CA ALA A 74 3.43 -7.00 19.32
C ALA A 74 2.26 -6.11 18.95
N ALA A 75 1.15 -6.27 19.64
CA ALA A 75 -0.04 -5.43 19.45
C ALA A 75 0.27 -3.96 19.80
N ALA A 76 -0.39 -3.04 19.10
CA ALA A 76 -0.32 -1.62 19.39
C ALA A 76 -1.72 -1.00 19.27
N ASP A 77 -2.04 -0.11 20.20
CA ASP A 77 -3.34 0.54 20.27
C ASP A 77 -3.49 1.60 19.17
N LYS A 78 -4.72 1.99 18.92
CA LYS A 78 -5.01 3.19 18.16
C LYS A 78 -4.25 4.39 18.74
N ASP A 79 -3.81 5.30 17.87
CA ASP A 79 -3.01 6.47 18.21
C ASP A 79 -1.57 6.16 18.69
N ALA A 80 -1.15 4.89 18.70
CA ALA A 80 0.24 4.55 18.93
C ALA A 80 1.14 5.05 17.79
N THR A 81 2.36 5.47 18.15
CA THR A 81 3.39 5.90 17.23
C THR A 81 4.55 4.93 17.14
N THR A 82 4.49 3.84 17.87
CA THR A 82 5.52 2.79 17.88
C THR A 82 4.90 1.47 17.50
N ILE A 83 5.57 0.75 16.62
CA ILE A 83 5.17 -0.57 16.13
C ILE A 83 6.31 -1.56 16.29
N ALA A 84 5.94 -2.84 16.41
CA ALA A 84 6.90 -3.94 16.44
C ALA A 84 6.53 -4.97 15.37
N LEU A 85 7.51 -5.30 14.53
CA LEU A 85 7.39 -6.24 13.43
C LEU A 85 8.29 -7.46 13.67
N ASP A 86 7.90 -8.59 13.12
CA ASP A 86 8.78 -9.76 13.10
C ASP A 86 10.08 -9.41 12.32
N SER A 87 11.20 -9.89 12.82
CA SER A 87 12.52 -9.69 12.20
C SER A 87 12.70 -10.50 10.90
N ALA A 88 11.74 -11.34 10.53
CA ALA A 88 11.75 -12.08 9.28
C ALA A 88 11.65 -11.15 8.06
N PHE A 89 12.23 -11.57 6.95
CA PHE A 89 12.23 -10.84 5.67
C PHE A 89 12.69 -9.38 5.84
N TRP A 90 11.83 -8.44 5.43
CA TRP A 90 12.09 -7.01 5.50
C TRP A 90 11.71 -6.36 6.85
N GLY A 91 11.09 -7.10 7.77
CA GLY A 91 10.62 -6.55 9.04
C GLY A 91 11.71 -5.96 9.93
N ASN A 92 12.97 -6.34 9.70
CA ASN A 92 14.14 -5.77 10.38
C ASN A 92 14.96 -4.80 9.51
N ASN A 93 14.51 -4.52 8.27
CA ASN A 93 15.29 -3.80 7.26
C ASN A 93 14.71 -2.44 6.88
N LEU A 94 13.68 -1.97 7.60
CA LEU A 94 13.12 -0.64 7.35
C LEU A 94 14.06 0.44 7.86
N ASP A 95 14.07 1.56 7.15
CA ASP A 95 14.83 2.75 7.51
C ASP A 95 13.92 3.98 7.51
N ILE A 96 14.46 5.10 7.98
CA ILE A 96 13.75 6.38 8.02
C ILE A 96 13.32 6.77 6.60
N GLY A 97 12.05 7.14 6.45
CA GLY A 97 11.44 7.50 5.18
C GLY A 97 10.72 6.35 4.49
N ASP A 98 10.91 5.11 4.91
CA ASP A 98 10.14 3.99 4.36
C ASP A 98 8.67 4.09 4.72
N VAL A 99 7.81 3.71 3.76
CA VAL A 99 6.36 3.75 3.92
C VAL A 99 5.82 2.32 3.98
N LEU A 100 4.94 2.10 4.94
CA LEU A 100 4.27 0.82 5.15
C LEU A 100 2.78 1.01 5.49
N GLY A 101 2.04 -0.05 5.41
CA GLY A 101 0.65 -0.15 5.87
C GLY A 101 0.41 -1.48 6.54
N PHE A 102 -0.82 -1.72 6.98
CA PHE A 102 -1.21 -2.96 7.63
C PHE A 102 -2.38 -3.62 6.90
N MET A 103 -2.54 -4.91 7.10
CA MET A 103 -3.62 -5.70 6.55
C MET A 103 -3.99 -6.85 7.50
N PRO A 104 -5.24 -7.39 7.44
CA PRO A 104 -6.33 -6.98 6.54
C PRO A 104 -7.09 -5.74 7.04
N PHE A 105 -7.77 -5.06 6.13
CA PHE A 105 -8.73 -3.98 6.44
C PHE A 105 -8.19 -2.83 7.33
N HIS A 106 -6.95 -2.42 7.10
CA HIS A 106 -6.34 -1.26 7.71
C HIS A 106 -5.91 -0.30 6.60
N PHE A 107 -6.78 0.66 6.26
CA PHE A 107 -6.62 1.57 5.12
C PHE A 107 -5.87 2.83 5.51
N GLY A 108 -4.60 2.68 5.80
CA GLY A 108 -3.69 3.77 6.14
C GLY A 108 -2.30 3.53 5.59
N TRP A 109 -1.51 4.58 5.57
CA TRP A 109 -0.09 4.49 5.31
C TRP A 109 0.68 5.22 6.39
N TYR A 110 1.84 4.72 6.72
CA TYR A 110 2.67 5.18 7.81
C TYR A 110 4.11 5.26 7.34
N MET A 111 4.76 6.38 7.64
CA MET A 111 6.18 6.56 7.33
C MET A 111 7.00 6.25 8.59
N VAL A 112 8.08 5.53 8.41
CA VAL A 112 9.07 5.29 9.48
C VAL A 112 9.83 6.58 9.71
N THR A 113 9.82 7.07 10.96
CA THR A 113 10.54 8.28 11.37
C THR A 113 11.76 7.98 12.23
N GLU A 114 11.81 6.82 12.84
CA GLU A 114 12.93 6.38 13.67
C GLU A 114 12.98 4.84 13.73
N ARG A 115 14.17 4.29 13.66
CA ARG A 115 14.43 2.90 14.00
C ARG A 115 14.87 2.83 15.46
N ILE A 116 14.03 2.25 16.33
CA ILE A 116 14.28 2.18 17.76
C ILE A 116 15.18 0.99 18.07
N ASP A 117 14.83 -0.19 17.52
CA ASP A 117 15.56 -1.45 17.69
C ASP A 117 15.27 -2.38 16.51
N ALA A 118 15.80 -3.58 16.53
CA ALA A 118 15.53 -4.62 15.55
C ALA A 118 14.04 -4.94 15.49
N GLY A 119 13.40 -4.62 14.37
CA GLY A 119 11.95 -4.80 14.18
C GLY A 119 11.08 -3.78 14.90
N GLN A 120 11.64 -2.81 15.63
CA GLN A 120 10.88 -1.77 16.34
C GLN A 120 11.07 -0.41 15.68
N TYR A 121 9.97 0.23 15.35
CA TYR A 121 9.95 1.46 14.58
C TYR A 121 9.01 2.50 15.17
N ARG A 122 9.40 3.76 15.09
CA ARG A 122 8.50 4.90 15.25
C ARG A 122 7.95 5.27 13.90
N ILE A 123 6.64 5.54 13.87
CA ILE A 123 5.91 5.87 12.65
C ILE A 123 5.17 7.20 12.77
N TRP A 124 4.85 7.78 11.63
CA TRP A 124 3.95 8.92 11.49
C TRP A 124 3.10 8.76 10.22
N PRO A 125 1.81 9.11 10.25
CA PRO A 125 1.00 9.52 11.39
C PRO A 125 0.82 8.41 12.43
N PRO A 126 0.22 8.71 13.62
CA PRO A 126 -0.19 7.71 14.60
C PRO A 126 -1.16 6.70 13.98
N LEU A 127 -1.21 5.49 14.53
CA LEU A 127 -2.10 4.42 14.04
C LEU A 127 -3.57 4.87 14.05
N ASP A 128 -4.22 4.84 12.91
CA ASP A 128 -5.66 5.14 12.79
C ASP A 128 -6.54 4.05 13.43
N LYS A 129 -6.01 2.84 13.58
CA LYS A 129 -6.66 1.67 14.16
C LYS A 129 -5.63 0.83 14.91
N ALA A 130 -6.06 0.18 15.99
CA ALA A 130 -5.23 -0.78 16.69
C ALA A 130 -4.79 -1.93 15.79
N ILE A 131 -3.59 -2.43 15.98
CA ILE A 131 -3.04 -3.60 15.31
C ILE A 131 -2.78 -4.71 16.33
N SER A 132 -2.94 -5.94 15.89
CA SER A 132 -2.74 -7.15 16.68
C SER A 132 -1.64 -8.03 16.07
N THR A 133 -1.28 -9.09 16.76
CA THR A 133 -0.34 -10.09 16.25
C THR A 133 -0.90 -10.95 15.10
N ASP A 134 -2.20 -10.83 14.81
CA ASP A 134 -2.85 -11.48 13.68
C ASP A 134 -2.77 -10.61 12.40
N ASP A 135 -2.32 -9.36 12.54
CA ASP A 135 -2.17 -8.43 11.43
C ASP A 135 -0.77 -8.54 10.79
N PHE A 136 -0.69 -8.09 9.55
CA PHE A 136 0.55 -8.10 8.78
C PHE A 136 0.87 -6.69 8.27
N ALA A 137 2.14 -6.32 8.36
CA ALA A 137 2.65 -5.12 7.70
C ALA A 137 2.92 -5.41 6.21
N THR A 138 2.68 -4.42 5.36
CA THR A 138 2.92 -4.47 3.91
C THR A 138 3.67 -3.24 3.44
N LEU A 139 4.55 -3.40 2.44
CA LEU A 139 5.25 -2.31 1.76
C LEU A 139 4.43 -1.68 0.63
N ASN A 140 3.24 -2.19 0.38
CA ASN A 140 2.29 -1.64 -0.59
C ASN A 140 1.01 -1.20 0.14
N PRO A 141 1.08 -0.13 0.94
CA PRO A 141 -0.08 0.34 1.68
C PRO A 141 -1.19 0.79 0.74
N VAL A 142 -2.41 0.54 1.17
CA VAL A 142 -3.61 0.97 0.46
C VAL A 142 -4.36 1.95 1.35
N MET A 143 -4.65 3.13 0.80
CA MET A 143 -5.54 4.09 1.44
C MET A 143 -6.95 3.98 0.84
N ALA A 144 -7.95 4.17 1.67
CA ALA A 144 -9.28 4.55 1.18
C ALA A 144 -9.35 6.08 1.10
N ALA A 145 -9.81 6.57 -0.02
CA ALA A 145 -9.90 8.00 -0.27
C ALA A 145 -11.17 8.33 -1.05
N ARG A 146 -11.68 9.54 -0.90
CA ARG A 146 -12.79 10.07 -1.68
C ARG A 146 -12.42 11.43 -2.27
N LEU A 147 -13.15 11.90 -3.26
CA LEU A 147 -12.98 13.26 -3.74
C LEU A 147 -13.24 14.25 -2.61
N GLU A 148 -12.42 15.28 -2.53
CA GLU A 148 -12.60 16.37 -1.57
C GLU A 148 -13.91 17.13 -1.80
N SER A 149 -14.25 17.33 -3.08
CA SER A 149 -15.48 17.98 -3.52
C SER A 149 -15.88 17.47 -4.91
N GLU A 150 -17.05 17.85 -5.40
CA GLU A 150 -17.49 17.53 -6.76
C GLU A 150 -16.56 18.09 -7.84
N GLU A 151 -15.89 19.21 -7.56
CA GLU A 151 -14.97 19.90 -8.46
C GLU A 151 -13.50 19.47 -8.28
N ALA A 152 -13.24 18.56 -7.35
CA ALA A 152 -11.86 18.14 -7.01
C ALA A 152 -11.17 17.31 -8.11
N ALA A 153 -11.88 16.94 -9.15
CA ALA A 153 -11.35 16.23 -10.31
C ALA A 153 -11.43 17.10 -11.55
N THR A 154 -10.32 17.63 -12.00
CA THR A 154 -10.24 18.44 -13.21
C THR A 154 -9.50 17.72 -14.32
N ALA A 155 -9.95 17.94 -15.54
CA ALA A 155 -9.29 17.44 -16.74
C ALA A 155 -9.41 18.49 -17.85
N SER A 156 -8.28 18.99 -18.32
CA SER A 156 -8.23 19.81 -19.51
C SER A 156 -7.98 18.96 -20.75
N ARG A 157 -8.65 19.27 -21.83
CA ARG A 157 -8.47 18.60 -23.12
C ARG A 157 -8.28 19.65 -24.20
N SER A 158 -7.09 19.71 -24.77
CA SER A 158 -6.90 20.32 -26.08
C SER A 158 -7.35 19.36 -27.18
N ALA A 159 -7.53 19.83 -28.40
CA ALA A 159 -8.16 19.07 -29.50
C ALA A 159 -7.58 17.66 -29.74
N ALA A 160 -6.34 17.41 -29.37
CA ALA A 160 -5.63 16.14 -29.62
C ALA A 160 -5.11 15.45 -28.36
N PHE A 161 -4.91 16.15 -27.25
CA PHE A 161 -4.24 15.61 -26.05
C PHE A 161 -5.03 15.91 -24.79
N ALA A 162 -4.99 14.98 -23.83
CA ALA A 162 -5.44 15.22 -22.47
C ALA A 162 -4.27 15.85 -21.71
N GLU A 163 -4.45 17.06 -21.24
CA GLU A 163 -3.47 17.80 -20.45
C GLU A 163 -3.98 17.94 -19.00
N GLY A 164 -3.07 17.78 -18.04
CA GLY A 164 -3.35 18.15 -16.66
C GLY A 164 -4.50 17.41 -16.00
N LEU A 165 -4.44 16.08 -15.95
CA LEU A 165 -5.36 15.31 -15.10
C LEU A 165 -4.98 15.51 -13.63
N THR A 166 -5.78 16.28 -12.89
CA THR A 166 -5.57 16.52 -11.46
C THR A 166 -6.78 16.03 -10.68
N VAL A 167 -6.50 15.38 -9.57
CA VAL A 167 -7.51 14.91 -8.62
C VAL A 167 -7.03 15.23 -7.21
N THR A 168 -7.90 15.85 -6.43
CA THR A 168 -7.68 16.04 -5.00
C THR A 168 -8.54 15.04 -4.23
N LEU A 169 -7.86 14.21 -3.45
CA LEU A 169 -8.49 13.16 -2.66
C LEU A 169 -8.24 13.43 -1.17
N ILE A 170 -9.23 13.14 -0.36
CA ILE A 170 -9.08 13.11 1.10
C ILE A 170 -9.20 11.68 1.59
N GLN A 171 -8.39 11.34 2.58
CA GLN A 171 -8.42 10.02 3.20
C GLN A 171 -9.76 9.80 3.92
N VAL A 172 -10.33 8.62 3.73
CA VAL A 172 -11.49 8.14 4.47
C VAL A 172 -10.98 7.27 5.62
N LYS A 173 -11.45 7.53 6.82
CA LYS A 173 -11.05 6.74 8.00
C LYS A 173 -11.61 5.32 7.93
N ASP A 174 -10.92 4.38 8.56
CA ASP A 174 -11.26 2.94 8.48
C ASP A 174 -12.71 2.64 8.90
N TYR A 175 -13.24 3.33 9.89
CA TYR A 175 -14.62 3.14 10.35
C TYR A 175 -15.67 3.64 9.33
N ASP A 176 -15.32 4.63 8.50
CA ASP A 176 -16.20 5.13 7.44
C ASP A 176 -16.11 4.22 6.18
N VAL A 177 -14.97 3.55 5.99
CA VAL A 177 -14.73 2.71 4.80
C VAL A 177 -15.62 1.48 4.76
N ARG A 178 -16.00 0.94 5.90
CA ARG A 178 -16.84 -0.28 5.98
C ARG A 178 -18.17 -0.12 5.27
N ASP A 179 -18.76 1.06 5.34
CA ASP A 179 -20.05 1.35 4.70
C ASP A 179 -19.94 1.36 3.16
N TYR A 180 -18.74 1.64 2.63
CA TYR A 180 -18.49 1.69 1.19
C TYR A 180 -18.08 0.35 0.58
N PHE A 181 -17.54 -0.57 1.37
CA PHE A 181 -16.98 -1.84 0.89
C PHE A 181 -17.62 -3.06 1.53
N ALA A 182 -18.63 -2.88 2.36
CA ALA A 182 -19.47 -3.99 2.84
C ALA A 182 -20.40 -4.42 1.70
N ASP A 183 -20.27 -5.65 1.26
CA ASP A 183 -21.19 -6.33 0.34
C ASP A 183 -22.38 -6.92 1.12
#